data_8aa19ac45069ad51015f11754b867d9e
#
_entry.id   8aa19ac45069ad51015f11754b867d9e
#
_cell.length_a   1.000
_cell.length_b   1.000
_cell.length_c   1.000
_cell.angle_alpha   90.00
_cell.angle_beta   90.00
_cell.angle_gamma   90.00
#
_symmetry.space_group_name_H-M   'P 1'
#
loop_
_entity.id
_entity.type
_entity.pdbx_description
1 polymer ?
#
loop_
_entity_poly.entity_id
_entity_poly.type
_entity_poly.pdbx_seq_one_letter_code
_entity_poly.pdbx_strand_id
1 'polypeptide(L)'
;NPQYPALLASPDIPREERLRLIGEALTGQVHPYLVNFLSLLCERGRLPAFAGCAARYEQRWLEDHNTVRGRVSSAVPLTETQLTVLAARMGETLGKHVLLEGTVSPSLIGGIRVEIDGRVWDGSLRGRLEELSGLLRGAVL
;
A
#
# COMPACT_ATOMS: atom_id res chain seq x y z
N ASN A 1 2.83 13.60 13.30
CA ASN A 1 2.61 13.28 14.71
C ASN A 1 1.41 12.32 14.81
N PRO A 2 1.60 11.03 15.20
CA PRO A 2 0.55 10.00 15.20
C PRO A 2 -0.61 10.29 16.18
N GLN A 3 -0.45 11.24 17.07
CA GLN A 3 -1.48 11.61 18.06
C GLN A 3 -2.54 12.59 17.51
N TYR A 4 -2.27 13.28 16.40
CA TYR A 4 -3.16 14.28 15.83
C TYR A 4 -4.53 13.73 15.38
N PRO A 5 -4.61 12.58 14.67
CA PRO A 5 -5.91 12.03 14.28
C PRO A 5 -6.78 11.60 15.47
N ALA A 6 -6.15 11.08 16.53
CA ALA A 6 -6.86 10.68 17.74
C ALA A 6 -7.39 11.91 18.51
N LEU A 7 -6.60 12.99 18.57
CA LEU A 7 -7.01 14.24 19.19
C LEU A 7 -8.20 14.87 18.47
N LEU A 8 -8.17 14.92 17.15
CA LEU A 8 -9.25 15.46 16.32
C LEU A 8 -10.53 14.61 16.34
N ALA A 9 -10.41 13.32 16.66
CA ALA A 9 -11.55 12.41 16.81
C ALA A 9 -12.17 12.44 18.21
N SER A 10 -11.52 13.07 19.20
CA SER A 10 -12.03 13.14 20.57
C SER A 10 -13.35 13.95 20.62
N PRO A 11 -14.40 13.42 21.26
CA PRO A 11 -15.65 14.14 21.43
C PRO A 11 -15.54 15.34 22.39
N ASP A 12 -14.47 15.40 23.21
CA ASP A 12 -14.28 16.42 24.25
C ASP A 12 -13.86 17.79 23.70
N ILE A 13 -13.40 17.84 22.43
CA ILE A 13 -12.97 19.10 21.81
C ILE A 13 -14.16 19.74 21.09
N PRO A 14 -14.51 21.01 21.39
CA PRO A 14 -15.53 21.76 20.69
C PRO A 14 -15.27 21.81 19.19
N ARG A 15 -16.34 21.76 18.39
CA ARG A 15 -16.26 21.75 16.92
C ARG A 15 -15.46 22.90 16.35
N GLU A 16 -15.65 24.10 16.87
CA GLU A 16 -14.98 25.31 16.40
C GLU A 16 -13.47 25.23 16.65
N GLU A 17 -13.07 24.69 17.79
CA GLU A 17 -11.66 24.51 18.11
C GLU A 17 -10.99 23.45 17.22
N ARG A 18 -11.71 22.36 16.90
CA ARG A 18 -11.23 21.37 15.91
C ARG A 18 -11.02 21.95 14.52
N LEU A 19 -11.93 22.80 14.06
CA LEU A 19 -11.80 23.49 12.77
C LEU A 19 -10.59 24.44 12.76
N ARG A 20 -10.38 25.17 13.86
CA ARG A 20 -9.22 26.05 14.02
C ARG A 20 -7.91 25.26 13.99
N LEU A 21 -7.84 24.15 14.74
CA LEU A 21 -6.66 23.27 14.77
C LEU A 21 -6.35 22.65 13.41
N ILE A 22 -7.36 22.23 12.65
CA ILE A 22 -7.18 21.73 11.27
C ILE A 22 -6.60 22.84 10.39
N GLY A 23 -7.13 24.05 10.46
CA GLY A 23 -6.66 25.20 9.70
C GLY A 23 -5.21 25.56 10.06
N GLU A 24 -4.91 25.75 11.33
CA GLU A 24 -3.56 26.14 11.81
C GLU A 24 -2.50 25.08 11.51
N ALA A 25 -2.85 23.78 11.65
CA ALA A 25 -1.90 22.70 11.45
C ALA A 25 -1.60 22.40 10.00
N LEU A 26 -2.57 22.58 9.11
CA LEU A 26 -2.49 22.09 7.73
C LEU A 26 -2.37 23.19 6.68
N THR A 27 -2.74 24.42 6.99
CA THR A 27 -2.63 25.53 6.05
C THR A 27 -1.17 25.78 5.69
N GLY A 28 -0.88 25.79 4.39
CA GLY A 28 0.48 25.93 3.86
C GLY A 28 1.32 24.64 3.83
N GLN A 29 0.85 23.55 4.46
CA GLN A 29 1.56 22.27 4.44
C GLN A 29 0.94 21.27 3.45
N VAL A 30 -0.36 21.42 3.16
CA VAL A 30 -1.10 20.55 2.24
C VAL A 30 -1.93 21.39 1.28
N HIS A 31 -2.42 20.72 0.22
CA HIS A 31 -3.25 21.40 -0.78
C HIS A 31 -4.55 21.94 -0.13
N PRO A 32 -5.02 23.15 -0.48
CA PRO A 32 -6.21 23.77 0.13
C PRO A 32 -7.47 22.92 0.05
N TYR A 33 -7.64 22.13 -1.01
CA TYR A 33 -8.79 21.20 -1.13
C TYR A 33 -8.81 20.14 -0.02
N LEU A 34 -7.64 19.68 0.45
CA LEU A 34 -7.59 18.72 1.55
C LEU A 34 -7.99 19.37 2.88
N VAL A 35 -7.58 20.63 3.11
CA VAL A 35 -7.99 21.39 4.30
C VAL A 35 -9.52 21.56 4.29
N ASN A 36 -10.08 22.01 3.17
CA ASN A 36 -11.54 22.17 3.01
C ASN A 36 -12.30 20.85 3.21
N PHE A 37 -11.78 19.75 2.67
CA PHE A 37 -12.38 18.43 2.83
C PHE A 37 -12.37 17.97 4.29
N LEU A 38 -11.26 18.14 5.00
CA LEU A 38 -11.18 17.81 6.43
C LEU A 38 -12.09 18.69 7.28
N SER A 39 -12.17 19.99 6.97
CA SER A 39 -13.09 20.90 7.63
C SER A 39 -14.54 20.46 7.43
N LEU A 40 -14.93 20.08 6.21
CA LEU A 40 -16.26 19.56 5.91
C LEU A 40 -16.57 18.27 6.67
N LEU A 41 -15.62 17.33 6.74
CA LEU A 41 -15.78 16.10 7.53
C LEU A 41 -15.94 16.41 9.02
N CYS A 42 -15.17 17.36 9.53
CA CYS A 42 -15.29 17.84 10.91
C CYS A 42 -16.67 18.45 11.17
N GLU A 43 -17.13 19.30 10.27
CA GLU A 43 -18.46 19.92 10.31
C GLU A 43 -19.61 18.93 10.35
N ARG A 44 -19.49 17.85 9.63
CA ARG A 44 -20.49 16.78 9.55
C ARG A 44 -20.31 15.71 10.63
N GLY A 45 -19.33 15.84 11.53
CA GLY A 45 -19.02 14.85 12.56
C GLY A 45 -18.53 13.51 11.98
N ARG A 46 -17.96 13.53 10.76
CA ARG A 46 -17.54 12.34 10.00
C ARG A 46 -16.03 12.20 9.82
N LEU A 47 -15.23 12.83 10.68
CA LEU A 47 -13.77 12.69 10.65
C LEU A 47 -13.27 11.23 10.61
N PRO A 48 -13.88 10.27 11.32
CA PRO A 48 -13.47 8.86 11.24
C PRO A 48 -13.56 8.26 9.83
N ALA A 49 -14.41 8.81 8.96
CA ALA A 49 -14.54 8.36 7.57
C ALA A 49 -13.33 8.78 6.68
N PHE A 50 -12.47 9.66 7.17
CA PHE A 50 -11.32 10.17 6.40
C PHE A 50 -10.41 9.05 5.88
N ALA A 51 -10.07 8.07 6.73
CA ALA A 51 -9.21 6.95 6.34
C ALA A 51 -9.81 6.13 5.18
N GLY A 52 -11.12 5.87 5.23
CA GLY A 52 -11.82 5.19 4.14
C GLY A 52 -11.87 6.00 2.85
N CYS A 53 -12.09 7.32 2.97
CA CYS A 53 -12.06 8.22 1.81
C CYS A 53 -10.65 8.27 1.18
N ALA A 54 -9.61 8.35 2.00
CA ALA A 54 -8.22 8.38 1.53
C ALA A 54 -7.85 7.08 0.79
N ALA A 55 -8.19 5.91 1.34
CA ALA A 55 -7.96 4.63 0.69
C ALA A 55 -8.70 4.51 -0.65
N ARG A 56 -9.95 4.99 -0.70
CA ARG A 56 -10.75 4.97 -1.94
C ARG A 56 -10.21 5.95 -2.98
N TYR A 57 -9.76 7.13 -2.56
CA TYR A 57 -9.11 8.11 -3.44
C TYR A 57 -7.83 7.54 -4.03
N GLU A 58 -6.99 6.91 -3.21
CA GLU A 58 -5.76 6.27 -3.65
C GLU A 58 -6.02 5.16 -4.68
N GLN A 59 -7.00 4.29 -4.41
CA GLN A 59 -7.38 3.25 -5.36
C GLN A 59 -7.81 3.86 -6.71
N ARG A 60 -8.62 4.90 -6.68
CA ARG A 60 -9.08 5.58 -7.88
C ARG A 60 -7.94 6.27 -8.64
N TRP A 61 -7.03 6.89 -7.90
CA TRP A 61 -5.83 7.49 -8.49
C TRP A 61 -4.96 6.45 -9.21
N LEU A 62 -4.78 5.28 -8.61
CA LEU A 62 -4.05 4.17 -9.23
C LEU A 62 -4.74 3.69 -10.52
N GLU A 63 -6.07 3.54 -10.50
CA GLU A 63 -6.88 3.16 -11.67
C GLU A 63 -6.72 4.19 -12.80
N ASP A 64 -6.89 5.48 -12.49
CA ASP A 64 -6.83 6.58 -13.45
C ASP A 64 -5.42 6.74 -14.08
N HIS A 65 -4.37 6.36 -13.35
CA HIS A 65 -2.98 6.41 -13.82
C HIS A 65 -2.47 5.07 -14.37
N ASN A 66 -3.35 4.12 -14.61
CA ASN A 66 -3.00 2.76 -15.05
C ASN A 66 -1.87 2.14 -14.21
N THR A 67 -1.93 2.35 -12.91
CA THR A 67 -0.91 1.95 -11.94
C THR A 67 -1.46 0.87 -11.02
N VAL A 68 -0.63 -0.10 -10.69
CA VAL A 68 -0.95 -1.16 -9.72
C VAL A 68 0.11 -1.23 -8.64
N ARG A 69 -0.32 -1.54 -7.43
CA ARG A 69 0.60 -1.85 -6.33
C ARG A 69 0.83 -3.34 -6.22
N GLY A 70 2.05 -3.68 -5.86
CA GLY A 70 2.43 -5.04 -5.57
C GLY A 70 3.36 -5.12 -4.37
N ARG A 71 3.45 -6.31 -3.83
CA ARG A 71 4.35 -6.65 -2.74
C ARG A 71 5.37 -7.67 -3.20
N VAL A 72 6.62 -7.44 -2.84
CA VAL A 72 7.72 -8.39 -3.07
C VAL A 72 8.20 -8.91 -1.73
N SER A 73 8.11 -10.21 -1.53
CA SER A 73 8.70 -10.89 -0.39
C SER A 73 10.01 -11.56 -0.82
N SER A 74 11.06 -11.38 -0.04
CA SER A 74 12.39 -11.94 -0.29
C SER A 74 13.03 -12.43 1.00
N ALA A 75 14.01 -13.35 0.90
CA ALA A 75 14.75 -13.85 2.05
C ALA A 75 15.70 -12.80 2.65
N VAL A 76 16.15 -11.84 1.83
CA VAL A 76 17.04 -10.73 2.21
C VAL A 76 16.44 -9.40 1.77
N PRO A 77 16.78 -8.27 2.41
CA PRO A 77 16.30 -6.96 1.98
C PRO A 77 16.67 -6.67 0.52
N LEU A 78 15.72 -6.20 -0.28
CA LEU A 78 15.97 -5.71 -1.63
C LEU A 78 16.35 -4.24 -1.60
N THR A 79 17.30 -3.85 -2.43
CA THR A 79 17.64 -2.44 -2.62
C THR A 79 16.58 -1.73 -3.47
N GLU A 80 16.49 -0.40 -3.34
CA GLU A 80 15.57 0.41 -4.17
C GLU A 80 15.80 0.20 -5.66
N THR A 81 17.07 0.08 -6.09
CA THR A 81 17.41 -0.20 -7.48
C THR A 81 16.85 -1.55 -7.95
N GLN A 82 16.95 -2.59 -7.12
CA GLN A 82 16.40 -3.91 -7.44
C GLN A 82 14.86 -3.87 -7.53
N LEU A 83 14.20 -3.17 -6.62
CA LEU A 83 12.75 -2.99 -6.66
C LEU A 83 12.31 -2.24 -7.92
N THR A 84 13.04 -1.18 -8.31
CA THR A 84 12.75 -0.40 -9.53
C THR A 84 12.88 -1.24 -10.79
N VAL A 85 13.97 -2.00 -10.93
CA VAL A 85 14.20 -2.89 -12.09
C VAL A 85 13.11 -3.98 -12.15
N LEU A 86 12.75 -4.56 -11.01
CA LEU A 86 11.70 -5.57 -10.93
C LEU A 86 10.34 -4.97 -11.30
N ALA A 87 10.02 -3.79 -10.78
CA ALA A 87 8.79 -3.06 -11.10
C ALA A 87 8.67 -2.76 -12.61
N ALA A 88 9.76 -2.34 -13.25
CA ALA A 88 9.79 -2.09 -14.68
C ALA A 88 9.47 -3.36 -15.49
N ARG A 89 10.13 -4.49 -15.18
CA ARG A 89 9.88 -5.77 -15.85
C ARG A 89 8.45 -6.29 -15.66
N MET A 90 7.92 -6.16 -14.44
CA MET A 90 6.53 -6.52 -14.16
C MET A 90 5.57 -5.58 -14.91
N GLY A 91 5.92 -4.30 -15.01
CA GLY A 91 5.17 -3.30 -15.77
C GLY A 91 5.07 -3.64 -17.26
N GLU A 92 6.15 -4.03 -17.89
CA GLU A 92 6.17 -4.52 -19.29
C GLU A 92 5.25 -5.73 -19.47
N THR A 93 5.28 -6.69 -18.53
CA THR A 93 4.46 -7.90 -18.59
C THR A 93 2.97 -7.60 -18.40
N LEU A 94 2.63 -6.64 -17.54
CA LEU A 94 1.24 -6.30 -17.19
C LEU A 94 0.65 -5.18 -18.04
N GLY A 95 1.47 -4.44 -18.79
CA GLY A 95 1.05 -3.24 -19.53
C GLY A 95 0.60 -2.11 -18.61
N LYS A 96 1.13 -2.03 -17.39
CA LYS A 96 0.76 -1.07 -16.34
C LYS A 96 1.99 -0.52 -15.65
N HIS A 97 1.87 0.63 -15.02
CA HIS A 97 2.86 1.09 -14.06
C HIS A 97 2.77 0.25 -12.79
N VAL A 98 3.91 -0.25 -12.31
CA VAL A 98 3.95 -1.11 -11.11
C VAL A 98 4.73 -0.41 -10.01
N LEU A 99 4.11 -0.30 -8.84
CA LEU A 99 4.74 0.17 -7.61
C LEU A 99 4.94 -1.03 -6.68
N LEU A 100 6.21 -1.37 -6.39
CA LEU A 100 6.54 -2.52 -5.55
C LEU A 100 7.03 -2.09 -4.17
N GLU A 101 6.46 -2.73 -3.14
CA GLU A 101 6.92 -2.62 -1.77
C GLU A 101 7.66 -3.91 -1.37
N GLY A 102 8.91 -3.77 -0.92
CA GLY A 102 9.74 -4.89 -0.49
C GLY A 102 9.47 -5.27 0.97
N THR A 103 9.26 -6.55 1.23
CA THR A 103 9.18 -7.11 2.58
C THR A 103 10.16 -8.27 2.73
N VAL A 104 10.79 -8.39 3.91
CA VAL A 104 11.65 -9.52 4.22
C VAL A 104 10.81 -10.61 4.85
N SER A 105 10.87 -11.82 4.28
CA SER A 105 10.19 -13.00 4.79
C SER A 105 11.22 -14.09 5.09
N PRO A 106 11.58 -14.32 6.37
CA PRO A 106 12.53 -15.36 6.74
C PRO A 106 12.07 -16.79 6.40
N SER A 107 10.78 -16.97 6.10
CA SER A 107 10.23 -18.26 5.67
C SER A 107 10.63 -18.63 4.24
N LEU A 108 11.10 -17.67 3.43
CA LEU A 108 11.66 -17.93 2.13
C LEU A 108 13.12 -18.36 2.28
N ILE A 109 13.43 -19.57 1.84
CA ILE A 109 14.81 -20.13 1.87
C ILE A 109 15.71 -19.38 0.88
N GLY A 110 15.11 -18.78 -0.17
CA GLY A 110 15.77 -17.99 -1.20
C GLY A 110 14.82 -17.68 -2.35
N GLY A 111 15.23 -16.74 -3.21
CA GLY A 111 14.40 -16.24 -4.30
C GLY A 111 13.46 -15.13 -3.86
N ILE A 112 12.51 -14.81 -4.72
CA ILE A 112 11.51 -13.75 -4.52
C ILE A 112 10.10 -14.27 -4.82
N ARG A 113 9.13 -13.73 -4.10
CA ARG A 113 7.70 -13.91 -4.38
C ARG A 113 7.09 -12.55 -4.61
N VAL A 114 6.45 -12.37 -5.75
CA VAL A 114 5.81 -11.12 -6.14
C VAL A 114 4.30 -11.32 -6.14
N GLU A 115 3.57 -10.41 -5.52
CA GLU A 115 2.11 -10.38 -5.50
C GLU A 115 1.62 -9.04 -6.03
N ILE A 116 0.86 -9.04 -7.12
CA ILE A 116 0.29 -7.84 -7.75
C ILE A 116 -1.14 -8.16 -8.16
N ASP A 117 -2.10 -7.36 -7.72
CA ASP A 117 -3.51 -7.45 -8.12
C ASP A 117 -4.09 -8.88 -7.98
N GLY A 118 -3.76 -9.54 -6.84
CA GLY A 118 -4.21 -10.91 -6.56
C GLY A 118 -3.49 -12.02 -7.33
N ARG A 119 -2.57 -11.67 -8.25
CA ARG A 119 -1.71 -12.61 -8.95
C ARG A 119 -0.40 -12.80 -8.20
N VAL A 120 0.06 -14.03 -8.13
CA VAL A 120 1.31 -14.39 -7.43
C VAL A 120 2.29 -15.00 -8.43
N TRP A 121 3.49 -14.42 -8.48
CA TRP A 121 4.64 -14.98 -9.18
C TRP A 121 5.63 -15.47 -8.13
N ASP A 122 5.73 -16.79 -7.99
CA ASP A 122 6.61 -17.43 -7.01
C ASP A 122 7.88 -17.95 -7.69
N GLY A 123 8.97 -17.21 -7.52
CA GLY A 123 10.32 -17.59 -7.94
C GLY A 123 11.17 -18.09 -6.79
N SER A 124 10.57 -18.45 -5.65
CA SER A 124 11.30 -18.95 -4.49
C SER A 124 11.86 -20.35 -4.71
N LEU A 125 12.97 -20.64 -4.06
CA LEU A 125 13.55 -22.01 -4.07
C LEU A 125 12.57 -23.03 -3.44
N ARG A 126 11.78 -22.59 -2.48
CA ARG A 126 10.77 -23.41 -1.84
C ARG A 126 9.68 -23.83 -2.83
N GLY A 127 9.13 -22.90 -3.60
CA GLY A 127 8.13 -23.20 -4.62
C GLY A 127 8.64 -24.20 -5.66
N ARG A 128 9.89 -24.03 -6.11
CA ARG A 128 10.55 -24.99 -7.03
C ARG A 128 10.75 -26.37 -6.43
N LEU A 129 11.10 -26.47 -5.14
CA LEU A 129 11.24 -27.77 -4.46
C LEU A 129 9.89 -28.45 -4.26
N GLU A 130 8.84 -27.72 -3.93
CA GLU A 130 7.48 -28.25 -3.80
C GLU A 130 6.95 -28.76 -5.15
N GLU A 131 7.21 -28.03 -6.25
CA GLU A 131 6.86 -28.43 -7.61
C GLU A 131 7.59 -29.73 -8.02
N LEU A 132 8.92 -29.81 -7.80
CA LEU A 132 9.72 -31.01 -8.06
C LEU A 132 9.26 -32.19 -7.19
N SER A 133 8.94 -31.96 -5.93
CA SER A 133 8.43 -33.02 -5.03
C SER A 133 7.05 -33.53 -5.49
N GLY A 134 6.20 -32.66 -6.05
CA GLY A 134 4.93 -33.02 -6.64
C GLY A 134 5.09 -33.90 -7.88
N LEU A 135 6.02 -33.54 -8.77
CA LEU A 135 6.34 -34.32 -9.97
C LEU A 135 6.88 -35.73 -9.63
N LEU A 136 7.75 -35.82 -8.62
CA LEU A 136 8.32 -37.09 -8.15
C LEU A 136 7.25 -38.00 -7.53
N ARG A 137 6.28 -37.46 -6.79
CA ARG A 137 5.17 -38.25 -6.23
C ARG A 137 4.17 -38.75 -7.30
N GLY A 138 4.00 -37.97 -8.39
CA GLY A 138 3.15 -38.39 -9.52
C GLY A 138 3.79 -39.40 -10.48
N ALA A 139 5.14 -39.57 -10.39
CA ALA A 139 5.89 -40.51 -11.22
C ALA A 139 6.11 -41.90 -10.58
N VAL A 140 5.59 -42.14 -9.37
CA VAL A 140 5.72 -43.40 -8.60
C VAL A 140 4.36 -44.06 -8.47
N LEU A 141 3.59 -44.13 -9.55
CA LEU A 141 2.40 -45.00 -9.69
C LEU A 141 2.50 -45.82 -10.98
#